data_8971d296fdfbc96258f7691cc6aad0f7
#
_entry.id   8971d296fdfbc96258f7691cc6aad0f7
#
_cell.length_a   1.000
_cell.length_b   1.000
_cell.length_c   1.000
_cell.angle_alpha   90.00
_cell.angle_beta   90.00
_cell.angle_gamma   90.00
#
_symmetry.space_group_name_H-M   'P 1'
#
loop_
_entity.id
_entity.type
_entity.pdbx_description
1 polymer ?
#
loop_
_entity_poly.entity_id
_entity_poly.type
_entity_poly.pdbx_seq_one_letter_code
_entity_poly.pdbx_strand_id
1 'polypeptide(L)'
;MTQNEFHKLVHLVMDSKAQPPENLFAGGMDSWRARARLAHFLAMDEIDKKDEANELFHSVVEADYNEEISEEVEEYAFALQKLSALEKEQGKFDEALSHINTAIEAAEGTDFLYKYILRGELWADRWNLLHKMDLTADAEKEVDERIEAYKDIPIEHNSYLYYGYRFKAQLAAARGVTLVAKDYMHMAIHAMEIPEKYQAGLEKAFAADHDNASWILTEVDKATPNPDMLHWDI
;
A
#
# COMPACT_ATOMS: atom_id res chain seq x y z
N MET A 1 -1.26 -10.19 23.47
CA MET A 1 -0.31 -11.36 23.33
C MET A 1 0.66 -11.40 24.49
N THR A 2 0.85 -12.54 25.14
CA THR A 2 1.84 -12.74 26.20
C THR A 2 3.23 -12.98 25.61
N GLN A 3 4.30 -12.74 26.39
CA GLN A 3 5.68 -12.98 25.94
C GLN A 3 5.92 -14.45 25.53
N ASN A 4 5.27 -15.40 26.20
CA ASN A 4 5.38 -16.83 25.87
C ASN A 4 4.71 -17.16 24.52
N GLU A 5 3.58 -16.54 24.21
CA GLU A 5 2.90 -16.67 22.92
C GLU A 5 3.76 -16.05 21.80
N PHE A 6 4.33 -14.88 22.04
CA PHE A 6 5.25 -14.26 21.10
C PHE A 6 6.46 -15.15 20.78
N HIS A 7 7.12 -15.72 21.81
CA HIS A 7 8.24 -16.64 21.59
C HIS A 7 7.84 -17.90 20.80
N LYS A 8 6.62 -18.42 21.00
CA LYS A 8 6.12 -19.56 20.20
C LYS A 8 5.96 -19.18 18.73
N LEU A 9 5.49 -17.98 18.43
CA LEU A 9 5.37 -17.50 17.06
C LEU A 9 6.75 -17.31 16.41
N VAL A 10 7.72 -16.78 17.15
CA VAL A 10 9.10 -16.68 16.69
C VAL A 10 9.66 -18.07 16.31
N HIS A 11 9.47 -19.07 17.16
CA HIS A 11 9.90 -20.44 16.85
C HIS A 11 9.17 -21.00 15.62
N LEU A 12 7.87 -20.79 15.50
CA LEU A 12 7.09 -21.23 14.34
C LEU A 12 7.64 -20.63 13.05
N VAL A 13 8.01 -19.35 13.06
CA VAL A 13 8.60 -18.67 11.91
C VAL A 13 9.98 -19.22 11.58
N MET A 14 10.85 -19.41 12.58
CA MET A 14 12.19 -19.94 12.40
C MET A 14 12.20 -21.39 11.91
N ASP A 15 11.17 -22.17 12.27
CA ASP A 15 11.02 -23.57 11.86
C ASP A 15 10.23 -23.70 10.54
N SER A 16 9.68 -22.60 10.01
CA SER A 16 8.91 -22.61 8.76
C SER A 16 9.81 -22.84 7.54
N LYS A 17 9.22 -23.38 6.46
CA LYS A 17 9.93 -23.51 5.18
C LYS A 17 10.10 -22.16 4.45
N ALA A 18 9.30 -21.15 4.82
CA ALA A 18 9.49 -19.80 4.36
C ALA A 18 10.71 -19.20 5.08
N GLN A 19 11.64 -18.66 4.33
CA GLN A 19 12.82 -18.04 4.93
C GLN A 19 12.41 -16.68 5.52
N PRO A 20 12.51 -16.48 6.86
CA PRO A 20 12.24 -15.18 7.45
C PRO A 20 13.29 -14.18 6.97
N PRO A 21 12.94 -12.88 6.89
CA PRO A 21 13.90 -11.82 6.56
C PRO A 21 15.11 -11.85 7.51
N GLU A 22 16.34 -11.67 6.98
CA GLU A 22 17.56 -11.67 7.79
C GLU A 22 17.53 -10.63 8.92
N ASN A 23 16.83 -9.52 8.69
CA ASN A 23 16.70 -8.42 9.64
C ASN A 23 15.45 -8.51 10.55
N LEU A 24 14.74 -9.65 10.57
CA LEU A 24 13.48 -9.81 11.33
C LEU A 24 13.60 -9.31 12.78
N PHE A 25 14.73 -9.55 13.43
CA PHE A 25 14.99 -9.15 14.81
C PHE A 25 16.05 -8.04 14.96
N ALA A 26 16.37 -7.32 13.89
CA ALA A 26 17.23 -6.16 13.99
C ALA A 26 16.62 -5.12 14.97
N GLY A 27 17.40 -4.63 15.92
CA GLY A 27 16.92 -3.75 17.00
C GLY A 27 16.45 -4.48 18.26
N GLY A 28 16.49 -5.83 18.27
CA GLY A 28 16.12 -6.67 19.43
C GLY A 28 14.79 -7.35 19.24
N MET A 29 14.70 -8.57 19.78
CA MET A 29 13.55 -9.46 19.61
C MET A 29 12.24 -8.89 20.19
N ASP A 30 12.30 -8.06 21.22
CA ASP A 30 11.14 -7.46 21.88
C ASP A 30 10.82 -6.04 21.36
N SER A 31 11.53 -5.55 20.33
CA SER A 31 11.30 -4.23 19.76
C SER A 31 9.96 -4.17 19.00
N TRP A 32 9.37 -2.98 18.88
CA TRP A 32 8.18 -2.78 18.06
C TRP A 32 8.45 -3.14 16.59
N ARG A 33 9.64 -2.85 16.08
CA ARG A 33 10.07 -3.20 14.71
C ARG A 33 10.07 -4.71 14.49
N ALA A 34 10.62 -5.48 15.45
CA ALA A 34 10.58 -6.94 15.36
C ALA A 34 9.15 -7.49 15.36
N ARG A 35 8.25 -6.89 16.14
CA ARG A 35 6.82 -7.26 16.14
C ARG A 35 6.15 -6.92 14.82
N ALA A 36 6.39 -5.74 14.25
CA ALA A 36 5.86 -5.33 12.95
C ALA A 36 6.29 -6.29 11.83
N ARG A 37 7.59 -6.61 11.77
CA ARG A 37 8.15 -7.54 10.78
C ARG A 37 7.63 -8.97 10.94
N LEU A 38 7.52 -9.44 12.19
CA LEU A 38 6.94 -10.75 12.48
C LEU A 38 5.47 -10.79 12.07
N ALA A 39 4.69 -9.73 12.35
CA ALA A 39 3.30 -9.62 11.94
C ALA A 39 3.16 -9.68 10.43
N HIS A 40 4.00 -8.95 9.71
CA HIS A 40 4.00 -8.99 8.25
C HIS A 40 4.26 -10.40 7.71
N PHE A 41 5.27 -11.07 8.25
CA PHE A 41 5.58 -12.46 7.86
C PHE A 41 4.42 -13.42 8.14
N LEU A 42 3.77 -13.30 9.31
CA LEU A 42 2.62 -14.13 9.68
C LEU A 42 1.38 -13.87 8.82
N ALA A 43 1.24 -12.66 8.29
CA ALA A 43 0.13 -12.28 7.42
C ALA A 43 0.27 -12.79 5.97
N MET A 44 1.45 -13.31 5.58
CA MET A 44 1.65 -13.87 4.23
C MET A 44 0.74 -15.09 4.00
N ASP A 45 0.23 -15.21 2.78
CA ASP A 45 -0.73 -16.28 2.41
C ASP A 45 -0.17 -17.70 2.65
N GLU A 46 1.15 -17.89 2.48
CA GLU A 46 1.83 -19.16 2.71
C GLU A 46 1.87 -19.56 4.19
N ILE A 47 1.77 -18.60 5.11
CA ILE A 47 1.80 -18.80 6.56
C ILE A 47 0.40 -18.81 7.14
N ASP A 48 -0.48 -17.94 6.64
CA ASP A 48 -1.90 -17.83 6.97
C ASP A 48 -2.17 -17.76 8.50
N LYS A 49 -1.47 -16.85 9.16
CA LYS A 49 -1.60 -16.55 10.60
C LYS A 49 -2.10 -15.11 10.80
N LYS A 50 -3.19 -14.76 10.09
CA LYS A 50 -3.73 -13.40 10.06
C LYS A 50 -4.22 -12.90 11.41
N ASP A 51 -4.76 -13.78 12.27
CA ASP A 51 -5.24 -13.38 13.59
C ASP A 51 -4.07 -13.00 14.51
N GLU A 52 -3.02 -13.83 14.53
CA GLU A 52 -1.81 -13.54 15.30
C GLU A 52 -1.06 -12.30 14.74
N ALA A 53 -1.05 -12.14 13.41
CA ALA A 53 -0.51 -10.94 12.77
C ALA A 53 -1.27 -9.68 13.20
N ASN A 54 -2.60 -9.75 13.22
CA ASN A 54 -3.45 -8.63 13.63
C ASN A 54 -3.15 -8.21 15.08
N GLU A 55 -3.03 -9.16 16.02
CA GLU A 55 -2.66 -8.85 17.41
C GLU A 55 -1.28 -8.17 17.53
N LEU A 56 -0.32 -8.61 16.72
CA LEU A 56 1.02 -8.00 16.72
C LEU A 56 1.00 -6.61 16.12
N PHE A 57 0.31 -6.38 15.01
CA PHE A 57 0.16 -5.04 14.44
C PHE A 57 -0.53 -4.08 15.41
N HIS A 58 -1.57 -4.52 16.13
CA HIS A 58 -2.19 -3.70 17.19
C HIS A 58 -1.19 -3.31 18.28
N SER A 59 -0.21 -4.16 18.61
CA SER A 59 0.82 -3.82 19.58
C SER A 59 1.84 -2.77 19.09
N VAL A 60 1.77 -2.40 17.81
CA VAL A 60 2.65 -1.39 17.18
C VAL A 60 1.98 -0.02 17.10
N VAL A 61 0.65 0.07 17.23
CA VAL A 61 -0.11 1.32 17.06
C VAL A 61 0.43 2.45 17.95
N GLU A 62 0.80 2.13 19.19
CA GLU A 62 1.35 3.07 20.18
C GLU A 62 2.89 3.04 20.21
N ALA A 63 3.55 2.64 19.13
CA ALA A 63 4.99 2.56 19.10
C ALA A 63 5.63 3.95 19.15
N ASP A 64 6.65 4.09 20.00
CA ASP A 64 7.50 5.27 20.05
C ASP A 64 8.58 5.14 18.96
N TYR A 65 8.23 5.56 17.74
CA TYR A 65 9.14 5.57 16.59
C TYR A 65 9.82 6.93 16.45
N ASN A 66 11.03 6.94 15.91
CA ASN A 66 11.77 8.19 15.69
C ASN A 66 11.43 8.78 14.32
N GLU A 67 10.72 9.91 14.30
CA GLU A 67 10.32 10.63 13.08
C GLU A 67 11.51 11.14 12.24
N GLU A 68 12.70 11.23 12.83
CA GLU A 68 13.94 11.63 12.13
C GLU A 68 14.60 10.44 11.40
N ILE A 69 14.18 9.20 11.69
CA ILE A 69 14.71 7.98 11.08
C ILE A 69 13.74 7.45 10.03
N SER A 70 14.13 7.57 8.77
CA SER A 70 13.27 7.22 7.64
C SER A 70 12.75 5.79 7.71
N GLU A 71 13.60 4.83 8.04
CA GLU A 71 13.22 3.42 8.13
C GLU A 71 12.21 3.14 9.25
N GLU A 72 12.24 3.91 10.33
CA GLU A 72 11.26 3.74 11.40
C GLU A 72 9.91 4.30 11.02
N VAL A 73 9.87 5.47 10.39
CA VAL A 73 8.63 6.04 9.85
C VAL A 73 7.99 5.11 8.82
N GLU A 74 8.79 4.57 7.92
CA GLU A 74 8.34 3.67 6.87
C GLU A 74 7.78 2.37 7.45
N GLU A 75 8.51 1.71 8.33
CA GLU A 75 8.06 0.47 8.97
C GLU A 75 6.80 0.69 9.82
N TYR A 76 6.70 1.83 10.50
CA TYR A 76 5.52 2.18 11.27
C TYR A 76 4.30 2.41 10.38
N ALA A 77 4.42 3.26 9.35
CA ALA A 77 3.35 3.53 8.42
C ALA A 77 2.89 2.26 7.68
N PHE A 78 3.85 1.41 7.27
CA PHE A 78 3.57 0.14 6.63
C PHE A 78 2.85 -0.85 7.56
N ALA A 79 3.25 -0.93 8.84
CA ALA A 79 2.57 -1.78 9.82
C ALA A 79 1.09 -1.36 9.99
N LEU A 80 0.82 -0.06 10.08
CA LEU A 80 -0.55 0.47 10.17
C LEU A 80 -1.35 0.25 8.88
N GLN A 81 -0.72 0.36 7.72
CA GLN A 81 -1.34 0.04 6.43
C GLN A 81 -1.78 -1.44 6.39
N LYS A 82 -0.92 -2.36 6.81
CA LYS A 82 -1.26 -3.79 6.87
C LYS A 82 -2.35 -4.10 7.88
N LEU A 83 -2.32 -3.45 9.05
CA LEU A 83 -3.40 -3.55 10.04
C LEU A 83 -4.73 -3.09 9.45
N SER A 84 -4.76 -1.92 8.83
CA SER A 84 -5.95 -1.40 8.13
C SER A 84 -6.48 -2.38 7.07
N ALA A 85 -5.58 -3.03 6.31
CA ALA A 85 -5.98 -4.02 5.31
C ALA A 85 -6.65 -5.25 5.94
N LEU A 86 -6.10 -5.78 7.04
CA LEU A 86 -6.68 -6.91 7.78
C LEU A 86 -8.03 -6.55 8.40
N GLU A 87 -8.16 -5.37 8.99
CA GLU A 87 -9.41 -4.90 9.56
C GLU A 87 -10.49 -4.68 8.48
N LYS A 88 -10.10 -4.16 7.32
CA LYS A 88 -10.97 -4.05 6.15
C LYS A 88 -11.49 -5.42 5.69
N GLU A 89 -10.65 -6.47 5.69
CA GLU A 89 -11.07 -7.84 5.39
C GLU A 89 -12.07 -8.38 6.42
N GLN A 90 -11.92 -7.98 7.70
CA GLN A 90 -12.82 -8.34 8.79
C GLN A 90 -14.10 -7.50 8.84
N GLY A 91 -14.26 -6.50 7.96
CA GLY A 91 -15.39 -5.57 7.93
C GLY A 91 -15.34 -4.48 9.02
N LYS A 92 -14.22 -4.29 9.69
CA LYS A 92 -13.98 -3.25 10.70
C LYS A 92 -13.52 -1.95 10.02
N PHE A 93 -14.44 -1.33 9.27
CA PHE A 93 -14.08 -0.23 8.38
C PHE A 93 -13.67 1.06 9.12
N ASP A 94 -14.29 1.36 10.27
CA ASP A 94 -13.97 2.56 11.05
C ASP A 94 -12.57 2.46 11.68
N GLU A 95 -12.22 1.30 12.22
CA GLU A 95 -10.88 1.00 12.76
C GLU A 95 -9.84 1.05 11.63
N ALA A 96 -10.12 0.41 10.51
CA ALA A 96 -9.26 0.44 9.34
C ALA A 96 -9.01 1.87 8.84
N LEU A 97 -10.06 2.73 8.82
CA LEU A 97 -9.95 4.13 8.43
C LEU A 97 -9.10 4.93 9.44
N SER A 98 -9.23 4.65 10.72
CA SER A 98 -8.41 5.28 11.75
C SER A 98 -6.93 4.95 11.56
N HIS A 99 -6.58 3.67 11.36
CA HIS A 99 -5.19 3.25 11.22
C HIS A 99 -4.56 3.73 9.92
N ILE A 100 -5.29 3.72 8.79
CA ILE A 100 -4.73 4.27 7.55
C ILE A 100 -4.50 5.79 7.63
N ASN A 101 -5.34 6.53 8.36
CA ASN A 101 -5.14 7.95 8.60
C ASN A 101 -3.87 8.20 9.42
N THR A 102 -3.66 7.43 10.50
CA THR A 102 -2.43 7.52 11.29
C THR A 102 -1.18 7.21 10.45
N ALA A 103 -1.25 6.20 9.56
CA ALA A 103 -0.16 5.90 8.64
C ALA A 103 0.13 7.07 7.67
N ILE A 104 -0.91 7.71 7.14
CA ILE A 104 -0.78 8.90 6.28
C ILE A 104 -0.13 10.06 7.05
N GLU A 105 -0.61 10.34 8.26
CA GLU A 105 -0.05 11.42 9.12
C GLU A 105 1.44 11.19 9.40
N ALA A 106 1.84 9.97 9.76
CA ALA A 106 3.23 9.62 9.98
C ALA A 106 4.07 9.83 8.72
N ALA A 107 3.62 9.32 7.56
CA ALA A 107 4.34 9.48 6.31
C ALA A 107 4.40 10.94 5.83
N GLU A 108 3.34 11.74 6.00
CA GLU A 108 3.32 13.16 5.61
C GLU A 108 4.11 14.07 6.53
N GLY A 109 4.36 13.67 7.76
CA GLY A 109 5.18 14.40 8.72
C GLY A 109 6.67 14.44 8.40
N THR A 110 7.15 13.69 7.39
CA THR A 110 8.57 13.56 7.07
C THR A 110 8.97 14.27 5.78
N ASP A 111 10.28 14.51 5.60
CA ASP A 111 10.85 15.09 4.37
C ASP A 111 11.69 14.08 3.55
N PHE A 112 11.56 12.79 3.82
CA PHE A 112 12.30 11.75 3.10
C PHE A 112 11.80 11.57 1.65
N LEU A 113 12.72 11.29 0.73
CA LEU A 113 12.43 11.25 -0.71
C LEU A 113 11.39 10.18 -1.09
N TYR A 114 11.53 8.95 -0.56
CA TYR A 114 10.61 7.84 -0.86
C TYR A 114 9.19 8.03 -0.28
N LYS A 115 9.00 9.02 0.61
CA LYS A 115 7.66 9.40 1.08
C LYS A 115 6.64 9.57 -0.06
N TYR A 116 7.12 10.00 -1.24
CA TYR A 116 6.26 10.20 -2.41
C TYR A 116 5.72 8.89 -2.98
N ILE A 117 6.42 7.77 -2.83
CA ILE A 117 5.95 6.45 -3.24
C ILE A 117 4.94 5.93 -2.21
N LEU A 118 5.36 5.87 -0.95
CA LEU A 118 4.53 5.39 0.16
C LEU A 118 3.23 6.18 0.32
N ARG A 119 3.30 7.50 0.28
CA ARG A 119 2.13 8.37 0.46
C ARG A 119 1.02 8.12 -0.55
N GLY A 120 1.36 8.00 -1.82
CA GLY A 120 0.36 7.73 -2.86
C GLY A 120 -0.36 6.41 -2.61
N GLU A 121 0.36 5.37 -2.17
CA GLU A 121 -0.20 4.07 -1.84
C GLU A 121 -1.14 4.13 -0.63
N LEU A 122 -0.73 4.78 0.46
CA LEU A 122 -1.57 4.98 1.65
C LEU A 122 -2.87 5.71 1.32
N TRP A 123 -2.80 6.76 0.49
CA TRP A 123 -3.99 7.47 0.02
C TRP A 123 -4.88 6.59 -0.86
N ALA A 124 -4.30 5.75 -1.71
CA ALA A 124 -5.08 4.79 -2.51
C ALA A 124 -5.84 3.80 -1.62
N ASP A 125 -5.22 3.29 -0.57
CA ASP A 125 -5.88 2.40 0.39
C ASP A 125 -7.03 3.11 1.13
N ARG A 126 -6.82 4.36 1.53
CA ARG A 126 -7.88 5.19 2.13
C ARG A 126 -9.04 5.41 1.16
N TRP A 127 -8.79 5.79 -0.10
CA TRP A 127 -9.86 6.00 -1.09
C TRP A 127 -10.65 4.72 -1.38
N ASN A 128 -9.96 3.59 -1.50
CA ASN A 128 -10.59 2.29 -1.68
C ASN A 128 -11.43 1.90 -0.46
N LEU A 129 -11.00 2.25 0.75
CA LEU A 129 -11.76 2.02 1.97
C LEU A 129 -13.01 2.89 2.02
N LEU A 130 -12.90 4.19 1.76
CA LEU A 130 -14.05 5.09 1.65
C LEU A 130 -15.07 4.59 0.61
N HIS A 131 -14.59 4.13 -0.55
CA HIS A 131 -15.47 3.54 -1.57
C HIS A 131 -16.20 2.30 -1.05
N LYS A 132 -15.55 1.43 -0.28
CA LYS A 132 -16.20 0.28 0.36
C LYS A 132 -17.19 0.65 1.44
N MET A 133 -17.05 1.81 2.06
CA MET A 133 -17.98 2.38 3.05
C MET A 133 -19.14 3.16 2.41
N ASP A 134 -19.34 3.06 1.09
CA ASP A 134 -20.32 3.84 0.31
C ASP A 134 -20.07 5.37 0.33
N LEU A 135 -18.88 5.81 0.71
CA LEU A 135 -18.43 7.21 0.73
C LEU A 135 -17.65 7.58 -0.55
N THR A 136 -18.10 7.07 -1.71
CA THR A 136 -17.39 7.23 -2.99
C THR A 136 -17.23 8.70 -3.38
N ALA A 137 -18.22 9.56 -3.11
CA ALA A 137 -18.14 10.98 -3.44
C ALA A 137 -17.03 11.71 -2.65
N ASP A 138 -16.84 11.33 -1.40
CA ASP A 138 -15.76 11.87 -0.56
C ASP A 138 -14.39 11.40 -1.07
N ALA A 139 -14.28 10.12 -1.44
CA ALA A 139 -13.05 9.58 -2.05
C ALA A 139 -12.72 10.29 -3.37
N GLU A 140 -13.69 10.49 -4.28
CA GLU A 140 -13.48 11.21 -5.54
C GLU A 140 -13.00 12.65 -5.30
N LYS A 141 -13.59 13.34 -4.34
CA LYS A 141 -13.18 14.70 -3.98
C LYS A 141 -11.73 14.75 -3.47
N GLU A 142 -11.35 13.85 -2.56
CA GLU A 142 -9.98 13.76 -2.04
C GLU A 142 -8.98 13.44 -3.17
N VAL A 143 -9.33 12.54 -4.08
CA VAL A 143 -8.51 12.20 -5.26
C VAL A 143 -8.29 13.44 -6.14
N ASP A 144 -9.35 14.19 -6.45
CA ASP A 144 -9.26 15.40 -7.28
C ASP A 144 -8.39 16.47 -6.62
N GLU A 145 -8.52 16.67 -5.31
CA GLU A 145 -7.68 17.59 -4.52
C GLU A 145 -6.21 17.18 -4.56
N ARG A 146 -5.90 15.89 -4.45
CA ARG A 146 -4.52 15.40 -4.52
C ARG A 146 -3.93 15.49 -5.92
N ILE A 147 -4.66 15.13 -6.96
CA ILE A 147 -4.23 15.31 -8.35
C ILE A 147 -3.92 16.79 -8.62
N GLU A 148 -4.82 17.69 -8.23
CA GLU A 148 -4.63 19.13 -8.42
C GLU A 148 -3.38 19.66 -7.69
N ALA A 149 -3.15 19.21 -6.45
CA ALA A 149 -2.00 19.64 -5.65
C ALA A 149 -0.65 19.16 -6.22
N TYR A 150 -0.62 18.01 -6.91
CA TYR A 150 0.63 17.37 -7.33
C TYR A 150 0.88 17.34 -8.85
N LYS A 151 -0.08 17.75 -9.68
CA LYS A 151 0.03 17.66 -11.16
C LYS A 151 1.19 18.47 -11.75
N ASP A 152 1.55 19.59 -11.13
CA ASP A 152 2.58 20.50 -11.62
C ASP A 152 3.90 20.38 -10.85
N ILE A 153 3.98 19.45 -9.90
CA ILE A 153 5.20 19.22 -9.12
C ILE A 153 6.08 18.22 -9.88
N PRO A 154 7.30 18.61 -10.25
CA PRO A 154 8.21 17.72 -10.98
C PRO A 154 8.82 16.69 -10.03
N ILE A 155 8.07 15.66 -9.71
CA ILE A 155 8.50 14.53 -8.91
C ILE A 155 8.65 13.32 -9.82
N GLU A 156 9.86 12.77 -9.89
CA GLU A 156 10.09 11.46 -10.46
C GLU A 156 9.25 10.43 -9.69
N HIS A 157 8.53 9.55 -10.40
CA HIS A 157 7.62 8.59 -9.81
C HIS A 157 6.53 9.22 -8.91
N ASN A 158 5.71 10.08 -9.47
CA ASN A 158 4.63 10.76 -8.75
C ASN A 158 3.49 9.79 -8.37
N SER A 159 3.61 9.14 -7.23
CA SER A 159 2.65 8.16 -6.75
C SER A 159 1.26 8.74 -6.49
N TYR A 160 1.14 10.01 -6.09
CA TYR A 160 -0.18 10.65 -5.93
C TYR A 160 -0.96 10.70 -7.24
N LEU A 161 -0.30 11.08 -8.34
CA LEU A 161 -0.93 11.09 -9.66
C LEU A 161 -1.21 9.67 -10.15
N TYR A 162 -0.26 8.75 -9.98
CA TYR A 162 -0.43 7.36 -10.38
C TYR A 162 -1.65 6.72 -9.72
N TYR A 163 -1.69 6.70 -8.40
CA TYR A 163 -2.79 6.07 -7.67
C TYR A 163 -4.10 6.86 -7.79
N GLY A 164 -4.05 8.18 -7.88
CA GLY A 164 -5.22 9.03 -8.10
C GLY A 164 -5.89 8.73 -9.45
N TYR A 165 -5.13 8.73 -10.53
CA TYR A 165 -5.66 8.38 -11.86
C TYR A 165 -6.09 6.92 -11.94
N ARG A 166 -5.37 6.00 -11.29
CA ARG A 166 -5.75 4.59 -11.21
C ARG A 166 -7.11 4.42 -10.51
N PHE A 167 -7.34 5.09 -9.39
CA PHE A 167 -8.62 5.07 -8.70
C PHE A 167 -9.76 5.62 -9.58
N LYS A 168 -9.53 6.74 -10.27
CA LYS A 168 -10.51 7.29 -11.22
C LYS A 168 -10.79 6.32 -12.39
N ALA A 169 -9.78 5.61 -12.87
CA ALA A 169 -9.95 4.57 -13.88
C ALA A 169 -10.82 3.42 -13.38
N GLN A 170 -10.60 2.95 -12.15
CA GLN A 170 -11.44 1.90 -11.52
C GLN A 170 -12.90 2.33 -11.43
N LEU A 171 -13.17 3.56 -10.98
CA LEU A 171 -14.54 4.08 -10.88
C LEU A 171 -15.20 4.24 -12.25
N ALA A 172 -14.47 4.75 -13.24
CA ALA A 172 -14.96 4.87 -14.61
C ALA A 172 -15.29 3.48 -15.19
N ALA A 173 -14.43 2.49 -14.94
CA ALA A 173 -14.66 1.11 -15.33
C ALA A 173 -15.92 0.52 -14.68
N ALA A 174 -16.08 0.69 -13.38
CA ALA A 174 -17.26 0.22 -12.65
C ALA A 174 -18.56 0.87 -13.16
N ARG A 175 -18.49 2.10 -13.69
CA ARG A 175 -19.61 2.83 -14.30
C ARG A 175 -19.81 2.49 -15.78
N GLY A 176 -19.00 1.59 -16.35
CA GLY A 176 -19.08 1.19 -17.76
C GLY A 176 -18.57 2.23 -18.76
N VAL A 177 -17.80 3.23 -18.30
CA VAL A 177 -17.26 4.31 -19.16
C VAL A 177 -15.84 3.97 -19.59
N THR A 178 -15.71 2.95 -20.44
CA THR A 178 -14.43 2.30 -20.83
C THR A 178 -13.41 3.28 -21.40
N LEU A 179 -13.81 4.22 -22.27
CA LEU A 179 -12.87 5.18 -22.87
C LEU A 179 -12.24 6.09 -21.81
N VAL A 180 -13.03 6.58 -20.88
CA VAL A 180 -12.56 7.42 -19.78
C VAL A 180 -11.63 6.61 -18.84
N ALA A 181 -11.96 5.34 -18.59
CA ALA A 181 -11.07 4.46 -17.82
C ALA A 181 -9.71 4.29 -18.50
N LYS A 182 -9.68 4.07 -19.83
CA LYS A 182 -8.43 4.00 -20.62
C LYS A 182 -7.62 5.30 -20.50
N ASP A 183 -8.26 6.46 -20.66
CA ASP A 183 -7.58 7.75 -20.57
C ASP A 183 -6.93 7.96 -19.19
N TYR A 184 -7.64 7.66 -18.10
CA TYR A 184 -7.08 7.74 -16.75
C TYR A 184 -5.93 6.76 -16.53
N MET A 185 -5.99 5.56 -17.10
CA MET A 185 -4.89 4.60 -17.01
C MET A 185 -3.64 5.09 -17.75
N HIS A 186 -3.78 5.71 -18.92
CA HIS A 186 -2.66 6.35 -19.60
C HIS A 186 -2.02 7.45 -18.74
N MET A 187 -2.84 8.30 -18.10
CA MET A 187 -2.34 9.32 -17.20
C MET A 187 -1.59 8.74 -15.99
N ALA A 188 -2.09 7.64 -15.43
CA ALA A 188 -1.42 6.94 -14.33
C ALA A 188 -0.04 6.41 -14.75
N ILE A 189 0.05 5.73 -15.90
CA ILE A 189 1.30 5.19 -16.44
C ILE A 189 2.34 6.30 -16.64
N HIS A 190 1.94 7.40 -17.24
CA HIS A 190 2.85 8.53 -17.46
C HIS A 190 3.36 9.16 -16.17
N ALA A 191 2.58 9.13 -15.09
CA ALA A 191 2.99 9.67 -13.80
C ALA A 191 4.12 8.87 -13.11
N MET A 192 4.30 7.60 -13.47
CA MET A 192 5.28 6.70 -12.83
C MET A 192 6.54 6.44 -13.67
N GLU A 193 6.70 7.08 -14.84
CA GLU A 193 7.82 6.81 -15.75
C GLU A 193 8.07 5.30 -15.98
N ILE A 194 6.99 4.55 -16.21
CA ILE A 194 7.06 3.09 -16.40
C ILE A 194 8.05 2.76 -17.52
N PRO A 195 8.99 1.83 -17.30
CA PRO A 195 10.00 1.49 -18.29
C PRO A 195 9.40 1.22 -19.69
N GLU A 196 10.03 1.73 -20.74
CA GLU A 196 9.54 1.66 -22.14
C GLU A 196 9.06 0.27 -22.57
N LYS A 197 9.75 -0.79 -22.11
CA LYS A 197 9.35 -2.17 -22.41
C LYS A 197 7.96 -2.55 -21.90
N TYR A 198 7.53 -1.97 -20.78
CA TYR A 198 6.20 -2.18 -20.21
C TYR A 198 5.20 -1.23 -20.85
N GLN A 199 5.60 0.01 -21.09
CA GLN A 199 4.78 1.01 -21.78
C GLN A 199 4.36 0.51 -23.18
N ALA A 200 5.30 0.01 -23.99
CA ALA A 200 4.99 -0.55 -25.30
C ALA A 200 4.03 -1.76 -25.22
N GLY A 201 4.14 -2.59 -24.20
CA GLY A 201 3.22 -3.69 -23.95
C GLY A 201 1.82 -3.23 -23.63
N LEU A 202 1.70 -2.20 -22.78
CA LEU A 202 0.43 -1.60 -22.40
C LEU A 202 -0.23 -0.87 -23.56
N GLU A 203 0.52 -0.07 -24.32
CA GLU A 203 0.01 0.61 -25.52
C GLU A 203 -0.53 -0.39 -26.54
N LYS A 204 0.16 -1.51 -26.74
CA LYS A 204 -0.31 -2.60 -27.60
C LYS A 204 -1.59 -3.23 -27.06
N ALA A 205 -1.69 -3.41 -25.75
CA ALA A 205 -2.86 -3.93 -25.08
C ALA A 205 -4.06 -2.97 -25.20
N PHE A 206 -3.84 -1.68 -25.04
CA PHE A 206 -4.86 -0.64 -25.26
C PHE A 206 -5.34 -0.59 -26.72
N ALA A 207 -4.41 -0.70 -27.67
CA ALA A 207 -4.72 -0.69 -29.11
C ALA A 207 -5.52 -1.93 -29.57
N ALA A 208 -5.45 -3.03 -28.85
CA ALA A 208 -6.18 -4.26 -29.14
C ALA A 208 -7.69 -4.21 -28.82
N ASP A 209 -8.21 -3.04 -28.43
CA ASP A 209 -9.63 -2.74 -28.21
C ASP A 209 -10.36 -3.71 -27.28
N HIS A 210 -9.76 -3.95 -26.12
CA HIS A 210 -10.41 -4.73 -25.07
C HIS A 210 -11.42 -3.87 -24.33
N ASP A 211 -12.70 -4.19 -24.48
CA ASP A 211 -13.81 -3.50 -23.80
C ASP A 211 -13.85 -3.67 -22.27
N ASN A 212 -12.93 -4.45 -21.72
CA ASN A 212 -12.90 -4.78 -20.31
C ASN A 212 -11.85 -3.95 -19.54
N ALA A 213 -12.30 -2.88 -18.89
CA ALA A 213 -11.44 -2.03 -18.06
C ALA A 213 -10.77 -2.78 -16.89
N SER A 214 -11.39 -3.83 -16.37
CA SER A 214 -10.79 -4.71 -15.36
C SER A 214 -9.52 -5.40 -15.87
N TRP A 215 -9.52 -5.80 -17.14
CA TRP A 215 -8.33 -6.36 -17.78
C TRP A 215 -7.20 -5.32 -17.90
N ILE A 216 -7.54 -4.09 -18.28
CA ILE A 216 -6.56 -3.00 -18.39
C ILE A 216 -5.87 -2.76 -17.04
N LEU A 217 -6.64 -2.73 -15.95
CA LEU A 217 -6.11 -2.59 -14.58
C LEU A 217 -5.19 -3.75 -14.22
N THR A 218 -5.57 -4.98 -14.56
CA THR A 218 -4.75 -6.18 -14.33
C THR A 218 -3.41 -6.12 -15.07
N GLU A 219 -3.37 -5.64 -16.32
CA GLU A 219 -2.13 -5.52 -17.09
C GLU A 219 -1.23 -4.39 -16.55
N VAL A 220 -1.80 -3.30 -16.06
CA VAL A 220 -1.03 -2.25 -15.37
C VAL A 220 -0.44 -2.77 -14.07
N ASP A 221 -1.20 -3.50 -13.27
CA ASP A 221 -0.70 -4.11 -12.04
C ASP A 221 0.47 -5.07 -12.29
N LYS A 222 0.45 -5.82 -13.38
CA LYS A 222 1.57 -6.69 -13.80
C LYS A 222 2.78 -5.89 -14.30
N ALA A 223 2.57 -4.73 -14.91
CA ALA A 223 3.62 -3.91 -15.48
C ALA A 223 4.26 -2.97 -14.45
N THR A 224 3.54 -2.62 -13.39
CA THR A 224 4.05 -1.78 -12.30
C THR A 224 5.03 -2.62 -11.48
N PRO A 225 6.27 -2.15 -11.25
CA PRO A 225 7.14 -2.78 -10.28
C PRO A 225 6.39 -2.91 -8.95
N ASN A 226 6.43 -4.08 -8.33
CA ASN A 226 5.83 -4.23 -7.01
C ASN A 226 6.50 -3.22 -6.06
N PRO A 227 5.75 -2.27 -5.48
CA PRO A 227 6.32 -1.31 -4.54
C PRO A 227 7.09 -2.00 -3.40
N ASP A 228 6.62 -3.18 -2.97
CA ASP A 228 7.30 -4.00 -1.98
C ASP A 228 8.72 -4.43 -2.42
N MET A 229 9.02 -4.49 -3.72
CA MET A 229 10.38 -4.78 -4.22
C MET A 229 11.30 -3.55 -4.22
N LEU A 230 10.76 -2.34 -4.23
CA LEU A 230 11.55 -1.10 -4.18
C LEU A 230 12.00 -0.76 -2.75
N HIS A 231 11.33 -1.26 -1.73
CA HIS A 231 11.62 -0.98 -0.33
C HIS A 231 12.72 -1.86 0.29
N TRP A 232 13.10 -2.97 -0.36
CA TRP A 232 14.01 -3.96 0.24
C TRP A 232 15.41 -4.01 -0.40
N ASP A 233 15.63 -3.26 -1.50
CA ASP A 233 16.90 -3.23 -2.24
C ASP A 233 17.74 -1.94 -2.02
N ILE A 234 17.43 -1.14 -0.98
CA ILE A 234 18.23 0.05 -0.63
C ILE A 234 18.89 -0.12 0.71
#